data_3d0a0a74a8e9e7d6be37ff4a17791b09
#
_entry.id   3d0a0a74a8e9e7d6be37ff4a17791b09
#
_cell.length_a   1.000
_cell.length_b   1.000
_cell.length_c   1.000
_cell.angle_alpha   90.00
_cell.angle_beta   90.00
_cell.angle_gamma   90.00
#
_symmetry.space_group_name_H-M   'P 1'
#
loop_
_entity.id
_entity.type
_entity.pdbx_description
1 polymer ?
#
loop_
_entity_poly.entity_id
_entity_poly.type
_entity_poly.pdbx_seq_one_letter_code
_entity_poly.pdbx_strand_id
1 'polypeptide(L)'
;MKKLVMLMALAGLALGACAGEWAFENAKLSPDKATGRAVDGRLEMSLPSKRACAWWEREFPVTPGKGARFTAMAEIALGAGESAPYNDVMLFVTWYDPARGNRKGARFYQRDFMRYTDKGNVRVFDDTFAVPGDCNTVRVEIIAKWHKMDVAIRDVRVETVDAPKPRKVRCVVGNPHERRPKSWDDPEAVVKGRLKQIEDCLTNIFAHVEHPDIILFSEVFADTGTPCPERTAERIPGGPSFALAARYAVKYRCNIAMNVRERTDAGTFHNSTFIVDREGKHVGTYRKTTLTSGEYMAGLLPGDDFGVFDLDFGRVGCLTCWDHWFSETAKYLRRKGAELLLFPLAGCAPDHVELTFPARGIDIGIPTLVSMRQGHLPNGIIDRDGTWLVKTFEDGGFAWADLDLNERKRTFWLSVGPGAGDPYELYIDESRPELYEKQDLRRPRR
;
A
#
# COMPACT_ATOMS: atom_id res chain seq x y z
N MET A 1 -35.63 40.33 35.87
CA MET A 1 -35.62 40.00 34.46
C MET A 1 -34.68 38.80 34.28
N LYS A 2 -35.25 37.60 34.21
CA LYS A 2 -34.54 36.33 34.14
C LYS A 2 -34.31 35.95 32.67
N LYS A 3 -33.06 35.78 32.26
CA LYS A 3 -32.71 35.24 30.95
C LYS A 3 -32.88 33.72 30.97
N LEU A 4 -33.79 33.23 30.16
CA LEU A 4 -34.06 31.83 29.90
C LEU A 4 -33.01 31.35 28.88
N VAL A 5 -32.10 30.47 29.26
CA VAL A 5 -31.18 29.79 28.38
C VAL A 5 -31.89 28.53 27.89
N MET A 6 -32.23 28.50 26.62
CA MET A 6 -32.88 27.37 25.96
C MET A 6 -31.80 26.40 25.52
N LEU A 7 -31.64 25.29 26.23
CA LEU A 7 -30.82 24.16 25.82
C LEU A 7 -31.58 23.41 24.73
N MET A 8 -31.15 23.51 23.46
CA MET A 8 -31.59 22.61 22.43
C MET A 8 -30.84 21.25 22.58
N ALA A 9 -31.52 20.30 23.14
CA ALA A 9 -31.12 18.90 23.04
C ALA A 9 -31.42 18.42 21.61
N LEU A 10 -30.39 18.21 20.83
CA LEU A 10 -30.48 17.44 19.59
C LEU A 10 -30.77 15.99 19.96
N ALA A 11 -32.04 15.61 19.95
CA ALA A 11 -32.46 14.24 19.98
C ALA A 11 -32.10 13.62 18.62
N GLY A 12 -31.01 12.86 18.58
CA GLY A 12 -30.73 11.96 17.48
C GLY A 12 -31.85 10.92 17.43
N LEU A 13 -32.66 10.97 16.38
CA LEU A 13 -33.61 9.93 16.04
C LEU A 13 -32.82 8.64 15.76
N ALA A 14 -32.71 7.78 16.77
CA ALA A 14 -32.38 6.40 16.58
C ALA A 14 -33.56 5.75 15.85
N LEU A 15 -33.45 5.57 14.55
CA LEU A 15 -34.31 4.66 13.82
C LEU A 15 -34.04 3.25 14.31
N GLY A 16 -34.83 2.80 15.26
CA GLY A 16 -34.87 1.41 15.71
C GLY A 16 -35.43 0.53 14.60
N ALA A 17 -34.60 0.04 13.71
CA ALA A 17 -34.90 -1.13 12.93
C ALA A 17 -34.37 -2.35 13.68
N CYS A 18 -35.12 -3.41 13.82
CA CYS A 18 -34.77 -4.68 14.45
C CYS A 18 -33.45 -5.22 13.88
N ALA A 19 -32.35 -4.84 14.47
CA ALA A 19 -31.10 -5.52 14.26
C ALA A 19 -31.21 -6.87 14.96
N GLY A 20 -30.96 -7.98 14.24
CA GLY A 20 -30.95 -9.33 14.79
C GLY A 20 -30.06 -9.46 16.02
N GLU A 21 -30.23 -10.51 16.78
CA GLU A 21 -29.31 -10.84 17.87
C GLU A 21 -27.95 -11.30 17.31
N TRP A 22 -26.91 -11.23 18.13
CA TRP A 22 -25.62 -11.81 17.79
C TRP A 22 -25.72 -13.34 17.75
N ALA A 23 -25.32 -13.94 16.64
CA ALA A 23 -25.20 -15.38 16.48
C ALA A 23 -23.75 -15.83 16.66
N PHE A 24 -23.55 -16.89 17.39
CA PHE A 24 -22.24 -17.53 17.57
C PHE A 24 -22.16 -18.81 16.74
N GLU A 25 -21.13 -18.93 15.94
CA GLU A 25 -20.94 -20.05 15.03
C GLU A 25 -19.56 -20.69 15.19
N ASN A 26 -19.50 -21.99 15.01
CA ASN A 26 -18.28 -22.77 14.92
C ASN A 26 -18.07 -23.29 13.50
N ALA A 27 -16.84 -23.22 12.99
CA ALA A 27 -16.50 -23.81 11.71
C ALA A 27 -16.84 -25.32 11.70
N LYS A 28 -17.52 -25.78 10.65
CA LYS A 28 -18.04 -27.15 10.54
C LYS A 28 -16.93 -28.20 10.71
N LEU A 29 -15.78 -27.96 10.06
CA LEU A 29 -14.65 -28.89 10.05
C LEU A 29 -13.68 -28.69 11.20
N SER A 30 -13.89 -27.71 12.09
CA SER A 30 -13.09 -27.57 13.31
C SER A 30 -13.30 -28.77 14.23
N PRO A 31 -12.28 -29.59 14.51
CA PRO A 31 -12.44 -30.74 15.40
C PRO A 31 -12.71 -30.30 16.83
N ASP A 32 -12.11 -29.21 17.27
CA ASP A 32 -12.34 -28.63 18.58
C ASP A 32 -13.32 -27.47 18.46
N LYS A 33 -14.35 -27.47 19.30
CA LYS A 33 -15.38 -26.43 19.28
C LYS A 33 -15.08 -25.35 20.31
N ALA A 34 -15.17 -24.12 19.88
CA ALA A 34 -15.12 -22.95 20.75
C ALA A 34 -16.46 -22.78 21.49
N THR A 35 -16.42 -22.09 22.61
CA THR A 35 -17.63 -21.64 23.31
C THR A 35 -17.80 -20.14 23.15
N GLY A 36 -19.06 -19.68 23.03
CA GLY A 36 -19.41 -18.28 22.92
C GLY A 36 -20.49 -17.90 23.90
N ARG A 37 -20.42 -16.69 24.46
CA ARG A 37 -21.41 -16.13 25.36
C ARG A 37 -21.54 -14.62 25.17
N ALA A 38 -22.77 -14.15 25.01
CA ALA A 38 -23.06 -12.71 25.00
C ALA A 38 -23.58 -12.30 26.40
N VAL A 39 -22.90 -11.38 27.07
CA VAL A 39 -23.21 -10.94 28.42
C VAL A 39 -22.93 -9.45 28.55
N ASP A 40 -23.90 -8.69 29.02
CA ASP A 40 -23.79 -7.26 29.34
C ASP A 40 -23.16 -6.41 28.20
N GLY A 41 -23.55 -6.71 26.96
CA GLY A 41 -23.06 -6.01 25.77
C GLY A 41 -21.66 -6.46 25.32
N ARG A 42 -21.05 -7.46 25.97
CA ARG A 42 -19.79 -8.09 25.56
C ARG A 42 -20.06 -9.41 24.85
N LEU A 43 -19.28 -9.68 23.82
CA LEU A 43 -19.27 -10.96 23.14
C LEU A 43 -17.97 -11.69 23.52
N GLU A 44 -18.11 -12.79 24.23
CA GLU A 44 -16.97 -13.59 24.68
C GLU A 44 -16.90 -14.86 23.85
N MET A 45 -15.69 -15.28 23.48
CA MET A 45 -15.42 -16.58 22.88
C MET A 45 -14.15 -17.18 23.43
N SER A 46 -14.16 -18.48 23.66
CA SER A 46 -13.01 -19.25 24.14
C SER A 46 -12.68 -20.35 23.13
N LEU A 47 -11.47 -20.31 22.59
CA LEU A 47 -10.93 -21.31 21.69
C LEU A 47 -10.01 -22.25 22.48
N PRO A 48 -10.37 -23.54 22.61
CA PRO A 48 -9.62 -24.49 23.46
C PRO A 48 -8.27 -24.88 22.85
N SER A 49 -8.07 -24.70 21.54
CA SER A 49 -6.84 -25.08 20.84
C SER A 49 -6.70 -24.38 19.49
N LYS A 50 -5.53 -24.53 18.88
CA LYS A 50 -5.26 -24.07 17.49
C LYS A 50 -6.11 -24.74 16.41
N ARG A 51 -6.88 -25.78 16.75
CA ARG A 51 -7.77 -26.47 15.82
C ARG A 51 -9.20 -25.92 15.86
N ALA A 52 -9.46 -24.93 16.71
CA ALA A 52 -10.73 -24.24 16.79
C ALA A 52 -10.77 -23.03 15.84
N CYS A 53 -11.96 -22.78 15.29
CA CYS A 53 -12.27 -21.56 14.56
C CYS A 53 -13.76 -21.26 14.78
N ALA A 54 -14.06 -20.05 15.23
CA ALA A 54 -15.39 -19.61 15.54
C ALA A 54 -15.56 -18.12 15.29
N TRP A 55 -16.79 -17.67 15.16
CA TRP A 55 -17.08 -16.26 14.97
C TRP A 55 -18.40 -15.85 15.59
N TRP A 56 -18.51 -14.54 15.86
CA TRP A 56 -19.75 -13.84 16.12
C TRP A 56 -20.21 -13.13 14.85
N GLU A 57 -21.48 -13.21 14.51
CA GLU A 57 -22.04 -12.49 13.38
C GLU A 57 -23.34 -11.78 13.71
N ARG A 58 -23.55 -10.61 13.05
CA ARG A 58 -24.81 -9.86 13.14
C ARG A 58 -25.01 -9.00 11.91
N GLU A 59 -26.26 -8.86 11.46
CA GLU A 59 -26.64 -7.97 10.38
C GLU A 59 -27.07 -6.59 10.92
N PHE A 60 -26.66 -5.54 10.22
CA PHE A 60 -26.99 -4.16 10.51
C PHE A 60 -27.56 -3.49 9.27
N PRO A 61 -28.56 -2.57 9.41
CA PRO A 61 -29.00 -1.73 8.32
C PRO A 61 -27.92 -0.71 7.96
N VAL A 62 -27.78 -0.43 6.68
CA VAL A 62 -26.90 0.62 6.14
C VAL A 62 -27.64 1.43 5.08
N THR A 63 -27.15 2.63 4.80
CA THR A 63 -27.81 3.56 3.87
C THR A 63 -27.00 3.64 2.58
N PRO A 64 -27.57 3.26 1.42
CA PRO A 64 -26.90 3.43 0.12
C PRO A 64 -26.46 4.87 -0.12
N GLY A 65 -25.27 5.04 -0.73
CA GLY A 65 -24.69 6.36 -1.02
C GLY A 65 -24.10 7.10 0.19
N LYS A 66 -24.16 6.51 1.38
CA LYS A 66 -23.51 7.01 2.60
C LYS A 66 -22.25 6.21 2.92
N GLY A 67 -21.55 6.63 3.97
CA GLY A 67 -20.51 5.84 4.63
C GLY A 67 -21.09 5.05 5.79
N ALA A 68 -20.47 3.92 6.07
CA ALA A 68 -20.70 3.16 7.29
C ALA A 68 -19.36 3.06 8.06
N ARG A 69 -19.34 3.58 9.27
CA ARG A 69 -18.20 3.47 10.19
C ARG A 69 -18.44 2.30 11.11
N PHE A 70 -17.43 1.45 11.21
CA PHE A 70 -17.43 0.28 12.06
C PHE A 70 -16.38 0.45 13.14
N THR A 71 -16.75 0.21 14.39
CA THR A 71 -15.80 0.19 15.50
C THR A 71 -16.01 -1.07 16.33
N ALA A 72 -14.92 -1.63 16.85
CA ALA A 72 -14.94 -2.71 17.82
C ALA A 72 -13.62 -2.77 18.58
N MET A 73 -13.63 -3.33 19.77
CA MET A 73 -12.42 -3.65 20.52
C MET A 73 -12.44 -5.13 20.89
N ALA A 74 -11.35 -5.83 20.61
CA ALA A 74 -11.17 -7.22 21.01
C ALA A 74 -10.00 -7.31 21.98
N GLU A 75 -10.27 -7.68 23.22
CA GLU A 75 -9.26 -8.04 24.22
C GLU A 75 -8.91 -9.51 24.04
N ILE A 76 -7.64 -9.80 23.79
CA ILE A 76 -7.14 -11.12 23.41
C ILE A 76 -6.25 -11.65 24.52
N ALA A 77 -6.64 -12.76 25.13
CA ALA A 77 -5.86 -13.48 26.14
C ALA A 77 -5.37 -14.80 25.54
N LEU A 78 -4.08 -14.87 25.22
CA LEU A 78 -3.46 -16.07 24.65
C LEU A 78 -3.26 -17.16 25.70
N GLY A 79 -3.44 -18.41 25.28
CA GLY A 79 -3.07 -19.57 26.08
C GLY A 79 -1.57 -19.66 26.34
N ALA A 80 -1.18 -20.34 27.39
CA ALA A 80 0.21 -20.53 27.74
C ALA A 80 1.00 -21.20 26.58
N GLY A 81 2.11 -20.60 26.19
CA GLY A 81 2.97 -21.08 25.10
C GLY A 81 2.54 -20.66 23.70
N GLU A 82 1.47 -19.88 23.56
CA GLU A 82 1.09 -19.28 22.28
C GLU A 82 1.89 -17.99 22.01
N SER A 83 2.23 -17.74 20.78
CA SER A 83 2.82 -16.46 20.33
C SER A 83 1.71 -15.46 20.03
N ALA A 84 2.03 -14.17 20.05
CA ALA A 84 1.08 -13.12 19.70
C ALA A 84 0.41 -13.42 18.35
N PRO A 85 -0.94 -13.36 18.28
CA PRO A 85 -1.67 -13.65 17.07
C PRO A 85 -1.34 -12.59 16.02
N TYR A 86 -1.10 -13.06 14.82
CA TYR A 86 -0.87 -12.15 13.69
C TYR A 86 -2.19 -11.77 13.01
N ASN A 87 -3.00 -12.72 12.59
CA ASN A 87 -4.30 -12.52 11.97
C ASN A 87 -5.38 -13.44 12.53
N ASP A 88 -5.28 -13.74 13.80
CA ASP A 88 -6.11 -14.78 14.39
C ASP A 88 -7.42 -14.25 14.94
N VAL A 89 -7.50 -12.93 15.14
CA VAL A 89 -8.74 -12.21 15.43
C VAL A 89 -8.95 -11.14 14.36
N MET A 90 -9.95 -11.34 13.51
CA MET A 90 -10.27 -10.50 12.37
C MET A 90 -11.70 -10.00 12.47
N LEU A 91 -11.94 -8.81 11.94
CA LEU A 91 -13.27 -8.31 11.69
C LEU A 91 -13.41 -8.02 10.19
N PHE A 92 -14.41 -8.58 9.57
CA PHE A 92 -14.79 -8.22 8.22
C PHE A 92 -16.27 -7.95 8.10
N VAL A 93 -16.64 -7.26 7.03
CA VAL A 93 -17.99 -6.87 6.73
C VAL A 93 -18.41 -7.44 5.40
N THR A 94 -19.60 -8.01 5.35
CA THR A 94 -20.18 -8.58 4.14
C THR A 94 -21.41 -7.78 3.76
N TRP A 95 -21.36 -7.16 2.57
CA TRP A 95 -22.42 -6.30 2.04
C TRP A 95 -23.44 -7.10 1.25
N TYR A 96 -24.71 -6.82 1.44
CA TYR A 96 -25.80 -7.46 0.71
C TYR A 96 -26.50 -6.47 -0.20
N ASP A 97 -26.59 -6.84 -1.48
CA ASP A 97 -27.37 -6.14 -2.48
C ASP A 97 -28.65 -6.97 -2.74
N PRO A 98 -29.83 -6.45 -2.36
CA PRO A 98 -31.09 -7.19 -2.54
C PRO A 98 -31.47 -7.37 -4.01
N ALA A 99 -30.96 -6.55 -4.94
CA ALA A 99 -31.21 -6.61 -6.36
C ALA A 99 -30.36 -7.65 -7.09
N ARG A 100 -29.24 -8.09 -6.50
CA ARG A 100 -28.31 -9.03 -7.11
C ARG A 100 -28.34 -10.37 -6.38
N GLY A 101 -29.16 -11.30 -6.91
CA GLY A 101 -29.07 -12.71 -6.53
C GLY A 101 -27.98 -13.45 -7.30
N ASN A 102 -27.34 -14.45 -6.71
CA ASN A 102 -26.55 -15.39 -7.48
C ASN A 102 -27.43 -16.42 -8.17
N ARG A 103 -26.84 -17.25 -9.08
CA ARG A 103 -27.56 -18.33 -9.80
C ARG A 103 -28.26 -19.36 -8.90
N LYS A 104 -28.03 -19.33 -7.60
CA LYS A 104 -28.61 -20.22 -6.59
C LYS A 104 -29.60 -19.49 -5.67
N GLY A 105 -29.99 -18.24 -5.96
CA GLY A 105 -30.92 -17.45 -5.14
C GLY A 105 -30.26 -16.81 -3.90
N ALA A 106 -28.95 -17.00 -3.66
CA ALA A 106 -28.24 -16.27 -2.61
C ALA A 106 -27.97 -14.85 -3.08
N ARG A 107 -28.03 -13.89 -2.15
CA ARG A 107 -27.69 -12.49 -2.43
C ARG A 107 -26.25 -12.40 -2.92
N PHE A 108 -26.00 -11.55 -3.93
CA PHE A 108 -24.64 -11.18 -4.27
C PHE A 108 -24.05 -10.33 -3.13
N TYR A 109 -22.86 -10.63 -2.69
CA TYR A 109 -22.19 -9.88 -1.63
C TYR A 109 -20.77 -9.46 -2.01
N GLN A 110 -20.35 -8.40 -1.40
CA GLN A 110 -18.99 -7.92 -1.40
C GLN A 110 -18.48 -8.01 0.03
N ARG A 111 -17.19 -8.28 0.20
CA ARG A 111 -16.55 -8.42 1.52
C ARG A 111 -15.37 -7.48 1.62
N ASP A 112 -15.31 -6.76 2.72
CA ASP A 112 -14.19 -5.90 3.06
C ASP A 112 -13.62 -6.33 4.41
N PHE A 113 -12.28 -6.27 4.51
CA PHE A 113 -11.54 -6.56 5.73
C PHE A 113 -11.24 -5.25 6.45
N MET A 114 -11.40 -5.22 7.76
CA MET A 114 -11.16 -4.03 8.54
C MET A 114 -9.71 -3.92 8.97
N ARG A 115 -9.18 -2.71 8.85
CA ARG A 115 -7.89 -2.35 9.45
C ARG A 115 -8.02 -2.34 10.97
N TYR A 116 -6.91 -2.66 11.64
CA TYR A 116 -6.84 -2.65 13.09
C TYR A 116 -5.53 -2.06 13.60
N THR A 117 -5.52 -1.70 14.88
CA THR A 117 -4.33 -1.28 15.60
C THR A 117 -4.26 -2.03 16.91
N ASP A 118 -3.12 -2.67 17.18
CA ASP A 118 -2.90 -3.38 18.43
C ASP A 118 -2.33 -2.43 19.51
N LYS A 119 -2.95 -2.44 20.68
CA LYS A 119 -2.55 -1.71 21.88
C LYS A 119 -2.39 -2.71 23.03
N GLY A 120 -1.20 -3.30 23.13
CA GLY A 120 -0.97 -4.42 24.05
C GLY A 120 -1.78 -5.64 23.63
N ASN A 121 -2.64 -6.14 24.55
CA ASN A 121 -3.55 -7.26 24.28
C ASN A 121 -4.92 -6.83 23.72
N VAL A 122 -5.10 -5.56 23.39
CA VAL A 122 -6.35 -5.02 22.83
C VAL A 122 -6.16 -4.70 21.36
N ARG A 123 -6.93 -5.34 20.50
CA ARG A 123 -7.06 -5.03 19.07
C ARG A 123 -8.22 -4.06 18.89
N VAL A 124 -7.93 -2.90 18.29
CA VAL A 124 -8.91 -1.85 18.02
C VAL A 124 -9.19 -1.83 16.53
N PHE A 125 -10.44 -2.07 16.16
CA PHE A 125 -10.96 -1.90 14.81
C PHE A 125 -11.68 -0.55 14.72
N ASP A 126 -11.31 0.25 13.73
CA ASP A 126 -11.95 1.53 13.42
C ASP A 126 -11.74 1.82 11.93
N ASP A 127 -12.76 1.61 11.13
CA ASP A 127 -12.68 1.85 9.70
C ASP A 127 -14.01 2.37 9.15
N THR A 128 -13.94 3.08 8.02
CA THR A 128 -15.12 3.63 7.35
C THR A 128 -15.11 3.26 5.88
N PHE A 129 -16.21 2.70 5.42
CA PHE A 129 -16.39 2.30 4.03
C PHE A 129 -17.51 3.10 3.39
N ALA A 130 -17.38 3.39 2.10
CA ALA A 130 -18.53 3.76 1.30
C ALA A 130 -19.46 2.53 1.17
N VAL A 131 -20.75 2.69 1.41
CA VAL A 131 -21.73 1.62 1.23
C VAL A 131 -21.80 1.28 -0.26
N PRO A 132 -21.49 0.02 -0.66
CA PRO A 132 -21.42 -0.35 -2.08
C PRO A 132 -22.78 -0.38 -2.75
N GLY A 133 -22.89 0.26 -3.93
CA GLY A 133 -24.10 0.18 -4.76
C GLY A 133 -25.40 0.44 -4.01
N ASP A 134 -26.34 -0.48 -4.13
CA ASP A 134 -27.66 -0.41 -3.50
C ASP A 134 -27.76 -1.28 -2.22
N CYS A 135 -26.62 -1.61 -1.62
CA CYS A 135 -26.61 -2.40 -0.39
C CYS A 135 -27.35 -1.67 0.73
N ASN A 136 -28.28 -2.33 1.35
CA ASN A 136 -29.05 -1.82 2.49
C ASN A 136 -28.81 -2.60 3.78
N THR A 137 -28.00 -3.63 3.72
CA THR A 137 -27.67 -4.50 4.85
C THR A 137 -26.19 -4.86 4.79
N VAL A 138 -25.55 -4.87 5.95
CA VAL A 138 -24.20 -5.36 6.13
C VAL A 138 -24.15 -6.37 7.27
N ARG A 139 -23.47 -7.48 7.06
CA ARG A 139 -23.14 -8.42 8.12
C ARG A 139 -21.74 -8.11 8.65
N VAL A 140 -21.64 -7.96 9.95
CA VAL A 140 -20.37 -7.87 10.67
C VAL A 140 -20.02 -9.25 11.18
N GLU A 141 -18.80 -9.71 10.88
CA GLU A 141 -18.30 -11.03 11.27
C GLU A 141 -16.97 -10.84 12.03
N ILE A 142 -16.92 -11.30 13.29
CA ILE A 142 -15.72 -11.19 14.14
C ILE A 142 -15.23 -12.60 14.41
N ILE A 143 -14.11 -12.95 13.80
CA ILE A 143 -13.57 -14.31 13.74
C ILE A 143 -12.38 -14.44 14.68
N ALA A 144 -12.30 -15.58 15.37
CA ALA A 144 -11.11 -16.03 16.06
C ALA A 144 -10.73 -17.44 15.59
N LYS A 145 -9.41 -17.67 15.36
CA LYS A 145 -8.92 -18.90 14.74
C LYS A 145 -7.47 -19.22 15.14
N TRP A 146 -7.09 -20.51 15.06
CA TRP A 146 -5.71 -21.03 15.00
C TRP A 146 -4.84 -20.87 16.24
N HIS A 147 -5.37 -20.34 17.34
CA HIS A 147 -4.69 -20.28 18.62
C HIS A 147 -5.61 -20.74 19.74
N LYS A 148 -5.01 -21.21 20.85
CA LYS A 148 -5.70 -21.30 22.11
C LYS A 148 -5.79 -19.90 22.69
N MET A 149 -7.00 -19.36 22.82
CA MET A 149 -7.20 -17.99 23.31
C MET A 149 -8.62 -17.76 23.82
N ASP A 150 -8.72 -16.77 24.68
CA ASP A 150 -9.99 -16.16 25.04
C ASP A 150 -10.06 -14.77 24.40
N VAL A 151 -11.20 -14.43 23.81
CA VAL A 151 -11.43 -13.14 23.16
C VAL A 151 -12.68 -12.52 23.73
N ALA A 152 -12.56 -11.30 24.25
CA ALA A 152 -13.68 -10.50 24.73
C ALA A 152 -13.86 -9.27 23.84
N ILE A 153 -14.98 -9.19 23.13
CA ILE A 153 -15.30 -8.14 22.16
C ILE A 153 -16.30 -7.18 22.79
N ARG A 154 -16.05 -5.89 22.62
CA ARG A 154 -16.90 -4.81 23.13
C ARG A 154 -16.96 -3.64 22.16
N ASP A 155 -17.89 -2.73 22.42
CA ASP A 155 -18.05 -1.47 21.68
C ASP A 155 -18.25 -1.68 20.17
N VAL A 156 -18.93 -2.78 19.79
CA VAL A 156 -19.24 -3.03 18.37
C VAL A 156 -20.34 -2.08 17.94
N ARG A 157 -20.01 -1.18 17.02
CA ARG A 157 -20.94 -0.17 16.49
C ARG A 157 -20.85 -0.11 14.98
N VAL A 158 -21.98 0.17 14.38
CA VAL A 158 -22.12 0.49 12.96
C VAL A 158 -22.89 1.80 12.86
N GLU A 159 -22.20 2.84 12.41
CA GLU A 159 -22.77 4.20 12.37
C GLU A 159 -22.84 4.68 10.92
N THR A 160 -23.99 5.27 10.55
CA THR A 160 -24.12 5.96 9.26
C THR A 160 -23.37 7.28 9.34
N VAL A 161 -22.44 7.49 8.44
CA VAL A 161 -21.62 8.70 8.32
C VAL A 161 -21.62 9.18 6.86
N ASP A 162 -20.97 10.29 6.59
CA ASP A 162 -20.70 10.64 5.20
C ASP A 162 -19.69 9.65 4.58
N ALA A 163 -19.85 9.38 3.28
CA ALA A 163 -18.93 8.52 2.56
C ALA A 163 -17.50 9.09 2.63
N PRO A 164 -16.47 8.23 2.77
CA PRO A 164 -15.10 8.67 2.77
C PRO A 164 -14.80 9.52 1.54
N LYS A 165 -14.18 10.68 1.75
CA LYS A 165 -13.78 11.54 0.64
C LYS A 165 -12.63 10.90 -0.12
N PRO A 166 -12.61 11.03 -1.46
CA PRO A 166 -11.46 10.64 -2.25
C PRO A 166 -10.18 11.34 -1.77
N ARG A 167 -9.08 10.60 -1.66
CA ARG A 167 -7.74 11.13 -1.44
C ARG A 167 -6.98 11.12 -2.76
N LYS A 168 -7.25 12.14 -3.57
CA LYS A 168 -6.68 12.25 -4.91
C LYS A 168 -5.20 12.60 -4.85
N VAL A 169 -4.42 11.87 -5.63
CA VAL A 169 -2.97 12.07 -5.79
C VAL A 169 -2.65 12.07 -7.28
N ARG A 170 -2.13 13.18 -7.79
CA ARG A 170 -1.67 13.29 -9.17
C ARG A 170 -0.25 12.80 -9.31
N CYS A 171 -0.11 11.64 -9.88
CA CYS A 171 1.15 10.93 -10.05
C CYS A 171 1.70 11.11 -11.45
N VAL A 172 3.00 11.38 -11.55
CA VAL A 172 3.70 11.54 -12.84
C VAL A 172 4.95 10.66 -12.85
N VAL A 173 5.22 10.03 -13.98
CA VAL A 173 6.49 9.39 -14.27
C VAL A 173 7.15 10.12 -15.43
N GLY A 174 8.37 10.61 -15.23
CA GLY A 174 9.16 11.29 -16.23
C GLY A 174 10.09 10.31 -16.95
N ASN A 175 10.20 10.47 -18.27
CA ASN A 175 11.12 9.72 -19.11
C ASN A 175 12.00 10.71 -19.90
N PRO A 176 13.08 11.27 -19.27
CA PRO A 176 13.96 12.20 -19.96
C PRO A 176 14.60 11.53 -21.19
N HIS A 177 14.74 12.29 -22.27
CA HIS A 177 15.38 11.80 -23.48
C HIS A 177 16.87 11.50 -23.23
N GLU A 178 17.26 10.23 -23.24
CA GLU A 178 18.65 9.82 -23.01
C GLU A 178 19.51 10.08 -24.27
N ARG A 179 20.24 11.18 -24.27
CA ARG A 179 21.28 11.41 -25.29
C ARG A 179 22.59 10.78 -24.82
N ARG A 180 23.06 9.81 -25.60
CA ARG A 180 24.37 9.19 -25.31
C ARG A 180 25.47 10.23 -25.47
N PRO A 181 26.41 10.36 -24.51
CA PRO A 181 27.55 11.25 -24.67
C PRO A 181 28.45 10.77 -25.80
N LYS A 182 29.11 11.68 -26.50
CA LYS A 182 30.10 11.34 -27.53
C LYS A 182 31.38 10.76 -26.91
N SER A 183 31.76 11.23 -25.74
CA SER A 183 32.87 10.71 -24.94
C SER A 183 32.57 10.92 -23.45
N TRP A 184 33.40 10.29 -22.61
CA TRP A 184 33.43 10.48 -21.15
C TRP A 184 34.72 11.18 -20.68
N ASP A 185 35.38 11.94 -21.55
CA ASP A 185 36.60 12.67 -21.19
C ASP A 185 36.36 13.70 -20.08
N ASP A 186 35.16 14.28 -20.05
CA ASP A 186 34.68 15.15 -18.98
C ASP A 186 33.36 14.58 -18.39
N PRO A 187 33.43 13.68 -17.39
CA PRO A 187 32.24 13.07 -16.79
C PRO A 187 31.30 14.07 -16.12
N GLU A 188 31.83 15.12 -15.51
CA GLU A 188 31.02 16.15 -14.87
C GLU A 188 30.20 16.95 -15.89
N ALA A 189 30.76 17.27 -17.05
CA ALA A 189 30.04 17.92 -18.14
C ALA A 189 28.94 16.99 -18.69
N VAL A 190 29.19 15.68 -18.77
CA VAL A 190 28.18 14.70 -19.18
C VAL A 190 27.02 14.67 -18.19
N VAL A 191 27.30 14.55 -16.88
CA VAL A 191 26.27 14.58 -15.83
C VAL A 191 25.47 15.87 -15.90
N LYS A 192 26.13 17.03 -16.02
CA LYS A 192 25.47 18.33 -16.17
C LYS A 192 24.53 18.37 -17.40
N GLY A 193 24.98 17.82 -18.53
CA GLY A 193 24.18 17.72 -19.75
C GLY A 193 22.93 16.84 -19.57
N ARG A 194 23.05 15.73 -18.83
CA ARG A 194 21.92 14.84 -18.51
C ARG A 194 20.97 15.46 -17.50
N LEU A 195 21.46 16.17 -16.51
CA LEU A 195 20.61 16.95 -15.60
C LEU A 195 19.79 17.99 -16.35
N LYS A 196 20.38 18.59 -17.42
CA LYS A 196 19.63 19.48 -18.31
C LYS A 196 18.49 18.73 -19.04
N GLN A 197 18.67 17.48 -19.44
CA GLN A 197 17.61 16.66 -20.03
C GLN A 197 16.48 16.37 -19.04
N ILE A 198 16.81 16.09 -17.75
CA ILE A 198 15.80 15.98 -16.68
C ILE A 198 15.08 17.31 -16.50
N GLU A 199 15.79 18.43 -16.49
CA GLU A 199 15.20 19.76 -16.38
C GLU A 199 14.26 20.10 -17.54
N ASP A 200 14.61 19.72 -18.76
CA ASP A 200 13.76 19.89 -19.94
C ASP A 200 12.49 19.04 -19.81
N CYS A 201 12.61 17.79 -19.34
CA CYS A 201 11.49 16.92 -19.03
C CYS A 201 10.57 17.52 -17.93
N LEU A 202 11.16 18.01 -16.83
CA LEU A 202 10.41 18.72 -15.79
C LEU A 202 9.65 19.92 -16.33
N THR A 203 10.31 20.72 -17.17
CA THR A 203 9.69 21.89 -17.80
C THR A 203 8.49 21.48 -18.67
N ASN A 204 8.63 20.37 -19.42
CA ASN A 204 7.56 19.82 -20.24
C ASN A 204 6.40 19.29 -19.37
N ILE A 205 6.70 18.56 -18.28
CA ILE A 205 5.69 18.06 -17.33
C ILE A 205 4.86 19.24 -16.80
N PHE A 206 5.50 20.27 -16.25
CA PHE A 206 4.80 21.42 -15.66
C PHE A 206 4.10 22.34 -16.66
N ALA A 207 4.40 22.20 -17.95
CA ALA A 207 3.66 22.89 -19.00
C ALA A 207 2.31 22.20 -19.34
N HIS A 208 2.16 20.91 -18.99
CA HIS A 208 1.01 20.10 -19.40
C HIS A 208 0.27 19.44 -18.25
N VAL A 209 0.88 19.32 -17.08
CA VAL A 209 0.28 18.69 -15.88
C VAL A 209 0.17 19.74 -14.78
N GLU A 210 -1.05 20.11 -14.46
CA GLU A 210 -1.33 21.04 -13.38
C GLU A 210 -1.21 20.34 -12.02
N HIS A 211 -0.47 20.95 -11.11
CA HIS A 211 -0.36 20.53 -9.70
C HIS A 211 -0.07 19.04 -9.49
N PRO A 212 1.02 18.48 -10.04
CA PRO A 212 1.41 17.13 -9.72
C PRO A 212 1.74 17.01 -8.23
N ASP A 213 1.37 15.89 -7.60
CA ASP A 213 1.68 15.61 -6.20
C ASP A 213 3.04 14.96 -6.05
N ILE A 214 3.38 14.07 -7.00
CA ILE A 214 4.67 13.38 -7.04
C ILE A 214 5.13 13.14 -8.47
N ILE A 215 6.42 13.33 -8.71
CA ILE A 215 7.10 12.99 -9.97
C ILE A 215 8.21 11.98 -9.66
N LEU A 216 8.24 10.87 -10.40
CA LEU A 216 9.29 9.86 -10.33
C LEU A 216 10.13 9.85 -11.61
N PHE A 217 11.46 9.85 -11.46
CA PHE A 217 12.43 9.65 -12.54
C PHE A 217 13.10 8.27 -12.45
N SER A 218 13.65 7.81 -13.58
CA SER A 218 14.24 6.49 -13.73
C SER A 218 15.58 6.30 -13.01
N GLU A 219 16.03 5.04 -12.98
CA GLU A 219 17.25 4.61 -12.28
C GLU A 219 18.52 5.19 -12.92
N VAL A 220 19.40 5.79 -12.07
CA VAL A 220 20.75 6.30 -12.37
C VAL A 220 20.86 7.04 -13.72
N PHE A 221 19.88 7.87 -14.04
CA PHE A 221 19.84 8.55 -15.35
C PHE A 221 21.06 9.47 -15.56
N ALA A 222 21.44 10.24 -14.54
CA ALA A 222 22.46 11.28 -14.65
C ALA A 222 23.86 10.75 -14.99
N ASP A 223 24.20 9.56 -14.49
CA ASP A 223 25.54 9.00 -14.67
C ASP A 223 25.59 7.64 -15.37
N THR A 224 24.51 7.25 -16.05
CA THR A 224 24.44 5.96 -16.74
C THR A 224 25.55 5.79 -17.78
N GLY A 225 26.21 4.64 -17.79
CA GLY A 225 27.30 4.33 -18.72
C GLY A 225 28.61 5.04 -18.40
N THR A 226 28.74 5.69 -17.24
CA THR A 226 30.01 6.30 -16.81
C THR A 226 31.11 5.24 -16.61
N PRO A 227 32.34 5.48 -17.16
CA PRO A 227 33.49 4.62 -16.87
C PRO A 227 34.16 4.94 -15.53
N CYS A 228 33.78 6.05 -14.88
CA CYS A 228 34.36 6.53 -13.62
C CYS A 228 33.28 6.90 -12.62
N PRO A 229 32.57 5.88 -12.08
CA PRO A 229 31.46 6.11 -11.16
C PRO A 229 31.84 6.85 -9.89
N GLU A 230 33.08 6.74 -9.45
CA GLU A 230 33.63 7.44 -8.29
C GLU A 230 33.66 8.96 -8.46
N ARG A 231 33.71 9.48 -9.71
CA ARG A 231 33.69 10.91 -10.02
C ARG A 231 32.27 11.44 -10.21
N THR A 232 31.33 10.60 -10.62
CA THR A 232 29.96 10.99 -10.97
C THR A 232 28.96 10.72 -9.85
N ALA A 233 29.33 9.90 -8.87
CA ALA A 233 28.47 9.62 -7.72
C ALA A 233 28.24 10.87 -6.85
N GLU A 234 27.00 11.05 -6.41
CA GLU A 234 26.53 12.25 -5.73
C GLU A 234 26.33 12.01 -4.24
N ARG A 235 26.43 13.08 -3.45
CA ARG A 235 26.00 13.08 -2.05
C ARG A 235 24.50 13.35 -1.96
N ILE A 236 23.84 12.71 -1.01
CA ILE A 236 22.43 12.94 -0.69
C ILE A 236 22.32 13.33 0.80
N PRO A 237 21.78 14.51 1.12
CA PRO A 237 21.50 15.64 0.24
C PRO A 237 22.78 16.35 -0.21
N GLY A 238 22.70 17.24 -1.18
CA GLY A 238 23.80 18.14 -1.56
C GLY A 238 24.37 17.93 -2.96
N GLY A 239 24.06 16.82 -3.63
CA GLY A 239 24.46 16.58 -5.01
C GLY A 239 23.64 17.41 -6.02
N PRO A 240 24.11 17.52 -7.27
CA PRO A 240 23.45 18.31 -8.30
C PRO A 240 22.05 17.81 -8.67
N SER A 241 21.80 16.48 -8.62
CA SER A 241 20.44 15.93 -8.81
C SER A 241 19.50 16.36 -7.70
N PHE A 242 19.97 16.33 -6.44
CA PHE A 242 19.19 16.80 -5.30
C PHE A 242 18.86 18.29 -5.43
N ALA A 243 19.84 19.12 -5.78
CA ALA A 243 19.67 20.57 -5.96
C ALA A 243 18.65 20.88 -7.07
N LEU A 244 18.68 20.11 -8.17
CA LEU A 244 17.70 20.23 -9.24
C LEU A 244 16.29 19.88 -8.75
N ALA A 245 16.13 18.72 -8.11
CA ALA A 245 14.84 18.27 -7.56
C ALA A 245 14.28 19.27 -6.56
N ALA A 246 15.08 19.72 -5.59
CA ALA A 246 14.68 20.68 -4.56
C ALA A 246 14.19 22.00 -5.16
N ARG A 247 14.91 22.53 -6.15
CA ARG A 247 14.53 23.78 -6.82
C ARG A 247 13.15 23.68 -7.50
N TYR A 248 12.88 22.56 -8.20
CA TYR A 248 11.60 22.35 -8.88
C TYR A 248 10.49 21.99 -7.89
N ALA A 249 10.79 21.20 -6.87
CA ALA A 249 9.85 20.88 -5.80
C ALA A 249 9.29 22.13 -5.11
N VAL A 250 10.16 23.07 -4.74
CA VAL A 250 9.76 24.37 -4.15
C VAL A 250 8.96 25.21 -5.14
N LYS A 251 9.47 25.34 -6.38
CA LYS A 251 8.84 26.21 -7.39
C LYS A 251 7.41 25.78 -7.71
N TYR A 252 7.15 24.48 -7.80
CA TYR A 252 5.88 23.94 -8.25
C TYR A 252 5.08 23.24 -7.13
N ARG A 253 5.59 23.25 -5.92
CA ARG A 253 5.00 22.61 -4.73
C ARG A 253 4.63 21.14 -4.97
N CYS A 254 5.60 20.39 -5.46
CA CYS A 254 5.48 19.00 -5.87
C CYS A 254 6.55 18.14 -5.17
N ASN A 255 6.21 16.92 -4.74
CA ASN A 255 7.23 15.96 -4.30
C ASN A 255 7.97 15.39 -5.52
N ILE A 256 9.28 15.23 -5.43
CA ILE A 256 10.10 14.69 -6.53
C ILE A 256 10.98 13.56 -6.01
N ALA A 257 10.90 12.40 -6.66
CA ALA A 257 11.76 11.26 -6.42
C ALA A 257 12.73 11.05 -7.59
N MET A 258 14.00 10.93 -7.29
CA MET A 258 15.06 10.67 -8.26
C MET A 258 15.98 9.56 -7.75
N ASN A 259 16.55 8.80 -8.68
CA ASN A 259 17.52 7.76 -8.38
C ASN A 259 18.89 8.15 -8.94
N VAL A 260 19.91 7.97 -8.09
CA VAL A 260 21.31 8.32 -8.40
C VAL A 260 22.26 7.25 -7.85
N ARG A 261 23.48 7.25 -8.34
CA ARG A 261 24.60 6.62 -7.63
C ARG A 261 25.00 7.53 -6.49
N GLU A 262 24.80 7.06 -5.24
CA GLU A 262 25.15 7.79 -4.02
C GLU A 262 26.60 7.52 -3.64
N ARG A 263 27.30 8.57 -3.18
CA ARG A 263 28.54 8.46 -2.43
C ARG A 263 28.32 8.98 -1.01
N THR A 264 28.50 8.12 -0.04
CA THR A 264 28.33 8.49 1.39
C THR A 264 29.55 9.23 1.93
N ASP A 265 29.41 9.81 3.12
CA ASP A 265 30.54 10.43 3.83
C ASP A 265 31.61 9.42 4.26
N ALA A 266 31.21 8.16 4.47
CA ALA A 266 32.12 7.05 4.73
C ALA A 266 32.90 6.57 3.47
N GLY A 267 32.61 7.15 2.30
CA GLY A 267 33.24 6.77 1.03
C GLY A 267 32.66 5.50 0.40
N THR A 268 31.50 5.02 0.85
CA THR A 268 30.79 3.90 0.23
C THR A 268 29.87 4.38 -0.89
N PHE A 269 29.57 3.48 -1.82
CA PHE A 269 28.72 3.75 -2.98
C PHE A 269 27.47 2.90 -2.95
N HIS A 270 26.33 3.50 -3.30
CA HIS A 270 25.04 2.82 -3.36
C HIS A 270 24.23 3.25 -4.59
N ASN A 271 23.31 2.42 -5.01
CA ASN A 271 22.23 2.80 -5.93
C ASN A 271 21.05 3.28 -5.08
N SER A 272 20.74 4.57 -5.16
CA SER A 272 19.89 5.22 -4.16
C SER A 272 18.77 6.05 -4.78
N THR A 273 17.55 5.84 -4.29
CA THR A 273 16.39 6.68 -4.61
C THR A 273 16.15 7.63 -3.44
N PHE A 274 16.21 8.93 -3.69
CA PHE A 274 15.88 9.96 -2.72
C PHE A 274 14.58 10.65 -3.05
N ILE A 275 13.94 11.22 -2.04
CA ILE A 275 12.70 11.97 -2.17
C ILE A 275 12.91 13.37 -1.58
N VAL A 276 12.43 14.36 -2.31
CA VAL A 276 12.38 15.77 -1.89
C VAL A 276 10.91 16.17 -1.77
N ASP A 277 10.55 16.81 -0.64
CA ASP A 277 9.19 17.30 -0.42
C ASP A 277 8.91 18.64 -1.13
N ARG A 278 7.66 19.11 -1.00
CA ARG A 278 7.19 20.38 -1.61
C ARG A 278 7.90 21.64 -1.10
N GLU A 279 8.61 21.54 0.02
CA GLU A 279 9.45 22.59 0.61
C GLU A 279 10.92 22.46 0.22
N GLY A 280 11.28 21.48 -0.62
CA GLY A 280 12.66 21.22 -1.05
C GLY A 280 13.52 20.49 -0.01
N LYS A 281 12.90 19.93 1.04
CA LYS A 281 13.60 19.20 2.08
C LYS A 281 13.78 17.74 1.70
N HIS A 282 14.88 17.16 2.16
CA HIS A 282 15.12 15.72 2.06
C HIS A 282 14.17 14.95 2.98
N VAL A 283 13.30 14.14 2.39
CA VAL A 283 12.38 13.25 3.14
C VAL A 283 13.11 11.99 3.57
N GLY A 284 13.86 11.38 2.67
CA GLY A 284 14.61 10.17 2.93
C GLY A 284 15.26 9.59 1.68
N THR A 285 16.07 8.56 1.91
CA THR A 285 16.81 7.85 0.85
C THR A 285 16.62 6.34 1.02
N TYR A 286 16.18 5.69 -0.03
CA TYR A 286 16.19 4.24 -0.16
C TYR A 286 17.43 3.79 -0.91
N ARG A 287 18.25 2.94 -0.31
CA ARG A 287 19.37 2.26 -0.96
C ARG A 287 18.91 0.89 -1.45
N LYS A 288 19.14 0.61 -2.71
CA LYS A 288 18.75 -0.66 -3.35
C LYS A 288 19.25 -1.85 -2.54
N THR A 289 18.35 -2.72 -2.15
CA THR A 289 18.68 -3.85 -1.25
C THR A 289 19.18 -5.07 -2.02
N THR A 290 18.73 -5.25 -3.25
CA THR A 290 19.13 -6.37 -4.09
C THR A 290 19.91 -5.89 -5.31
N LEU A 291 21.23 -5.98 -5.24
CA LEU A 291 22.11 -5.53 -6.30
C LEU A 291 22.20 -6.56 -7.44
N THR A 292 22.34 -6.08 -8.67
CA THR A 292 22.76 -6.91 -9.80
C THR A 292 24.23 -7.28 -9.69
N SER A 293 24.66 -8.32 -10.42
CA SER A 293 26.08 -8.69 -10.46
C SER A 293 26.98 -7.55 -10.91
N GLY A 294 26.54 -6.75 -11.88
CA GLY A 294 27.31 -5.59 -12.34
C GLY A 294 27.50 -4.51 -11.25
N GLU A 295 26.47 -4.31 -10.41
CA GLU A 295 26.54 -3.31 -9.34
C GLU A 295 27.51 -3.71 -8.22
N TYR A 296 27.41 -4.96 -7.68
CA TYR A 296 28.35 -5.35 -6.62
C TYR A 296 29.78 -5.59 -7.13
N MET A 297 29.96 -6.03 -8.39
CA MET A 297 31.29 -6.11 -9.01
C MET A 297 31.89 -4.72 -9.26
N ALA A 298 31.09 -3.69 -9.44
CA ALA A 298 31.52 -2.29 -9.50
C ALA A 298 31.80 -1.67 -8.11
N GLY A 299 31.58 -2.43 -7.03
CA GLY A 299 31.86 -1.99 -5.65
C GLY A 299 30.72 -1.26 -4.96
N LEU A 300 29.49 -1.32 -5.50
CA LEU A 300 28.32 -0.79 -4.79
C LEU A 300 27.96 -1.71 -3.62
N LEU A 301 27.51 -1.11 -2.52
CA LEU A 301 27.00 -1.83 -1.36
C LEU A 301 25.46 -1.83 -1.37
N PRO A 302 24.82 -2.91 -0.93
CA PRO A 302 23.36 -2.95 -0.78
C PRO A 302 22.92 -2.07 0.39
N GLY A 303 21.65 -1.67 0.35
CA GLY A 303 20.94 -1.14 1.51
C GLY A 303 20.57 -2.26 2.49
N ASP A 304 20.26 -1.88 3.71
CA ASP A 304 19.94 -2.77 4.84
C ASP A 304 18.50 -2.57 5.37
N ASP A 305 17.73 -1.68 4.75
CA ASP A 305 16.31 -1.47 5.09
C ASP A 305 15.46 -1.20 3.85
N PHE A 306 14.17 -1.53 3.96
CA PHE A 306 13.18 -1.24 2.95
C PHE A 306 12.65 0.19 3.11
N GLY A 307 12.75 0.99 2.05
CA GLY A 307 12.40 2.40 2.05
C GLY A 307 10.90 2.65 2.03
N VAL A 308 10.36 3.11 3.16
CA VAL A 308 8.98 3.62 3.25
C VAL A 308 9.03 5.01 3.87
N PHE A 309 8.37 5.98 3.23
CA PHE A 309 8.47 7.39 3.56
C PHE A 309 7.09 8.03 3.65
N ASP A 310 6.89 8.89 4.64
CA ASP A 310 5.64 9.65 4.82
C ASP A 310 5.72 10.94 4.00
N LEU A 311 4.75 11.12 3.09
CA LEU A 311 4.52 12.35 2.35
C LEU A 311 3.19 12.97 2.78
N ASP A 312 2.96 14.22 2.42
CA ASP A 312 1.75 14.95 2.78
C ASP A 312 0.45 14.30 2.29
N PHE A 313 0.53 13.53 1.20
CA PHE A 313 -0.64 12.84 0.63
C PHE A 313 -0.77 11.37 1.06
N GLY A 314 0.25 10.77 1.66
CA GLY A 314 0.25 9.36 2.07
C GLY A 314 1.65 8.76 2.12
N ARG A 315 1.72 7.47 2.38
CA ARG A 315 2.96 6.75 2.56
C ARG A 315 3.42 6.07 1.26
N VAL A 316 4.66 6.33 0.85
CA VAL A 316 5.24 5.74 -0.36
C VAL A 316 6.32 4.71 -0.03
N GLY A 317 6.34 3.60 -0.75
CA GLY A 317 7.41 2.60 -0.71
C GLY A 317 8.30 2.73 -1.94
N CYS A 318 9.60 2.45 -1.78
CA CYS A 318 10.55 2.43 -2.88
C CYS A 318 11.12 1.03 -3.11
N LEU A 319 11.18 0.61 -4.35
CA LEU A 319 12.02 -0.50 -4.82
C LEU A 319 12.72 -0.06 -6.12
N THR A 320 13.87 -0.63 -6.41
CA THR A 320 14.66 -0.20 -7.57
C THR A 320 15.03 -1.40 -8.45
N CYS A 321 14.62 -1.36 -9.72
CA CYS A 321 15.05 -2.26 -10.80
C CYS A 321 15.02 -3.74 -10.36
N TRP A 322 16.17 -4.37 -10.12
CA TRP A 322 16.33 -5.78 -9.77
C TRP A 322 15.54 -6.22 -8.52
N ASP A 323 15.23 -5.31 -7.60
CA ASP A 323 14.42 -5.61 -6.40
C ASP A 323 13.05 -6.20 -6.74
N HIS A 324 12.45 -5.82 -7.90
CA HIS A 324 11.11 -6.26 -8.26
C HIS A 324 10.98 -7.78 -8.55
N TRP A 325 12.09 -8.44 -8.83
CA TRP A 325 12.11 -9.89 -9.03
C TRP A 325 11.83 -10.66 -7.75
N PHE A 326 12.06 -10.03 -6.62
CA PHE A 326 11.87 -10.58 -5.28
C PHE A 326 10.55 -10.08 -4.73
N SER A 327 9.49 -10.87 -4.86
CA SER A 327 8.13 -10.49 -4.46
C SER A 327 8.04 -10.10 -2.99
N GLU A 328 8.94 -10.63 -2.16
CA GLU A 328 9.06 -10.34 -0.75
C GLU A 328 9.31 -8.85 -0.49
N THR A 329 10.12 -8.19 -1.32
CA THR A 329 10.43 -6.75 -1.19
C THR A 329 9.15 -5.92 -1.22
N ALA A 330 8.30 -6.10 -2.23
CA ALA A 330 7.05 -5.37 -2.36
C ALA A 330 6.08 -5.68 -1.20
N LYS A 331 6.02 -6.93 -0.75
CA LYS A 331 5.19 -7.33 0.41
C LYS A 331 5.65 -6.70 1.71
N TYR A 332 6.96 -6.58 1.93
CA TYR A 332 7.50 -5.88 3.09
C TYR A 332 7.15 -4.39 3.07
N LEU A 333 7.30 -3.73 1.91
CA LEU A 333 6.91 -2.33 1.76
C LEU A 333 5.42 -2.13 2.10
N ARG A 334 4.57 -3.02 1.59
CA ARG A 334 3.14 -2.98 1.91
C ARG A 334 2.86 -3.17 3.40
N ARG A 335 3.56 -4.10 4.08
CA ARG A 335 3.44 -4.33 5.53
C ARG A 335 3.93 -3.16 6.36
N LYS A 336 4.91 -2.41 5.88
CA LYS A 336 5.35 -1.15 6.48
C LYS A 336 4.37 0.01 6.23
N GLY A 337 3.24 -0.26 5.56
CA GLY A 337 2.14 0.68 5.35
C GLY A 337 2.24 1.49 4.06
N ALA A 338 3.05 1.09 3.10
CA ALA A 338 3.08 1.77 1.79
C ALA A 338 1.70 1.71 1.12
N GLU A 339 1.28 2.84 0.55
CA GLU A 339 0.02 3.04 -0.16
C GLU A 339 0.24 3.30 -1.67
N LEU A 340 1.46 3.64 -2.03
CA LEU A 340 1.92 3.87 -3.40
C LEU A 340 3.35 3.36 -3.52
N LEU A 341 3.69 2.70 -4.64
CA LEU A 341 5.01 2.17 -4.88
C LEU A 341 5.74 3.00 -5.94
N LEU A 342 6.96 3.42 -5.62
CA LEU A 342 7.89 4.08 -6.54
C LEU A 342 8.86 3.05 -7.09
N PHE A 343 8.86 2.86 -8.41
CA PHE A 343 9.66 1.86 -9.08
C PHE A 343 10.50 2.46 -10.20
N PRO A 344 11.64 3.09 -9.89
CA PRO A 344 12.63 3.47 -10.88
C PRO A 344 13.42 2.26 -11.36
N LEU A 345 13.65 2.17 -12.67
CA LEU A 345 14.49 1.12 -13.26
C LEU A 345 15.23 1.58 -14.50
N ALA A 346 16.31 0.86 -14.83
CA ALA A 346 17.12 1.13 -16.02
C ALA A 346 16.56 0.45 -17.25
N GLY A 347 16.11 -0.78 -17.11
CA GLY A 347 15.58 -1.58 -18.20
C GLY A 347 15.16 -2.98 -17.74
N CYS A 348 14.44 -3.67 -18.61
CA CYS A 348 13.96 -5.03 -18.41
C CYS A 348 13.79 -5.74 -19.76
N ALA A 349 13.62 -7.06 -19.76
CA ALA A 349 13.16 -7.76 -20.94
C ALA A 349 11.68 -7.40 -21.23
N PRO A 350 11.31 -7.17 -22.52
CA PRO A 350 9.95 -6.75 -22.86
C PRO A 350 8.84 -7.64 -22.31
N ASP A 351 9.03 -8.97 -22.38
CA ASP A 351 8.04 -9.95 -21.92
C ASP A 351 7.77 -9.83 -20.40
N HIS A 352 8.76 -9.38 -19.62
CA HIS A 352 8.62 -9.24 -18.20
C HIS A 352 7.81 -8.00 -17.79
N VAL A 353 7.83 -6.94 -18.60
CA VAL A 353 7.07 -5.72 -18.33
C VAL A 353 5.57 -6.01 -18.25
N GLU A 354 5.07 -6.87 -19.14
CA GLU A 354 3.64 -7.21 -19.19
C GLU A 354 3.23 -8.26 -18.15
N LEU A 355 4.18 -9.02 -17.61
CA LEU A 355 3.90 -10.09 -16.64
C LEU A 355 4.25 -9.70 -15.21
N THR A 356 5.49 -9.26 -14.98
CA THR A 356 5.98 -9.10 -13.59
C THR A 356 5.64 -7.77 -12.97
N PHE A 357 5.51 -6.68 -13.75
CA PHE A 357 5.16 -5.38 -13.18
C PHE A 357 3.70 -5.34 -12.74
N PRO A 358 2.71 -5.75 -13.57
CA PRO A 358 1.34 -5.93 -13.11
C PRO A 358 1.22 -6.88 -11.92
N ALA A 359 1.98 -7.98 -11.93
CA ALA A 359 1.96 -8.94 -10.83
C ALA A 359 2.36 -8.32 -9.49
N ARG A 360 3.32 -7.36 -9.48
CA ARG A 360 3.67 -6.66 -8.23
C ARG A 360 2.50 -5.85 -7.69
N GLY A 361 1.77 -5.10 -8.55
CA GLY A 361 0.55 -4.40 -8.15
C GLY A 361 -0.50 -5.34 -7.56
N ILE A 362 -0.73 -6.48 -8.21
CA ILE A 362 -1.67 -7.51 -7.74
C ILE A 362 -1.24 -8.11 -6.40
N ASP A 363 0.04 -8.48 -6.26
CA ASP A 363 0.57 -9.14 -5.05
C ASP A 363 0.42 -8.32 -3.78
N ILE A 364 0.37 -7.00 -3.91
CA ILE A 364 0.39 -6.07 -2.77
C ILE A 364 -0.85 -5.17 -2.71
N GLY A 365 -1.67 -5.14 -3.77
CA GLY A 365 -2.92 -4.39 -3.83
C GLY A 365 -2.76 -2.88 -3.76
N ILE A 366 -1.61 -2.30 -4.17
CA ILE A 366 -1.38 -0.86 -4.23
C ILE A 366 -0.87 -0.41 -5.61
N PRO A 367 -1.15 0.85 -6.02
CA PRO A 367 -0.67 1.38 -7.28
C PRO A 367 0.86 1.46 -7.33
N THR A 368 1.41 1.37 -8.54
CA THR A 368 2.86 1.43 -8.80
C THR A 368 3.19 2.44 -9.90
N LEU A 369 4.09 3.37 -9.61
CA LEU A 369 4.71 4.26 -10.58
C LEU A 369 5.94 3.59 -11.16
N VAL A 370 5.95 3.36 -12.47
CA VAL A 370 7.05 2.69 -13.20
C VAL A 370 7.77 3.73 -14.04
N SER A 371 8.99 4.10 -13.66
CA SER A 371 9.84 4.99 -14.45
C SER A 371 11.06 4.24 -14.97
N MET A 372 11.04 3.96 -16.27
CA MET A 372 12.07 3.17 -16.96
C MET A 372 12.93 4.06 -17.85
N ARG A 373 14.25 3.86 -17.80
CA ARG A 373 15.19 4.66 -18.59
C ARG A 373 15.23 4.24 -20.07
N GLN A 374 15.05 2.95 -20.38
CA GLN A 374 15.06 2.48 -21.76
C GLN A 374 13.80 2.94 -22.51
N GLY A 375 13.96 3.87 -23.47
CA GLY A 375 12.85 4.53 -24.15
C GLY A 375 11.99 3.62 -25.04
N HIS A 376 12.43 2.39 -25.35
CA HIS A 376 11.61 1.43 -26.10
C HIS A 376 10.70 0.57 -25.21
N LEU A 377 10.77 0.74 -23.89
CA LEU A 377 9.93 0.06 -22.93
C LEU A 377 9.00 1.08 -22.24
N PRO A 378 7.81 0.63 -21.77
CA PRO A 378 6.83 1.57 -21.28
C PRO A 378 7.21 2.16 -19.93
N ASN A 379 7.00 3.46 -19.81
CA ASN A 379 6.82 4.18 -18.57
C ASN A 379 5.33 4.27 -18.27
N GLY A 380 4.92 4.32 -17.02
CA GLY A 380 3.51 4.45 -16.73
C GLY A 380 3.12 4.19 -15.29
N ILE A 381 1.83 4.04 -15.08
CA ILE A 381 1.22 3.85 -13.79
C ILE A 381 0.34 2.61 -13.84
N ILE A 382 0.59 1.70 -12.92
CA ILE A 382 -0.16 0.46 -12.73
C ILE A 382 -1.05 0.62 -11.52
N ASP A 383 -2.31 0.26 -11.67
CA ASP A 383 -3.26 0.24 -10.56
C ASP A 383 -3.09 -1.02 -9.69
N ARG A 384 -3.73 -1.03 -8.54
CA ARG A 384 -3.69 -2.09 -7.52
C ARG A 384 -4.19 -3.46 -7.98
N ASP A 385 -4.86 -3.53 -9.13
CA ASP A 385 -5.31 -4.79 -9.75
C ASP A 385 -4.39 -5.23 -10.92
N GLY A 386 -3.26 -4.58 -11.09
CA GLY A 386 -2.32 -4.85 -12.17
C GLY A 386 -2.68 -4.20 -13.51
N THR A 387 -3.77 -3.43 -13.58
CA THR A 387 -4.14 -2.73 -14.82
C THR A 387 -3.23 -1.52 -15.04
N TRP A 388 -2.68 -1.38 -16.24
CA TRP A 388 -2.01 -0.16 -16.63
C TRP A 388 -3.05 0.96 -16.82
N LEU A 389 -3.03 1.98 -15.97
CA LEU A 389 -3.86 3.17 -16.13
C LEU A 389 -3.37 4.04 -17.29
N VAL A 390 -2.07 4.14 -17.41
CA VAL A 390 -1.41 4.87 -18.50
C VAL A 390 -0.06 4.22 -18.79
N LYS A 391 0.28 4.20 -20.10
CA LYS A 391 1.60 3.80 -20.61
C LYS A 391 2.09 4.84 -21.62
N THR A 392 3.37 5.14 -21.61
CA THR A 392 4.02 5.89 -22.68
C THR A 392 5.29 5.18 -23.10
N PHE A 393 5.56 5.20 -24.39
CA PHE A 393 6.80 4.71 -25.01
C PHE A 393 7.64 5.88 -25.55
N GLU A 394 7.20 7.12 -25.29
CA GLU A 394 7.83 8.31 -25.81
C GLU A 394 9.11 8.62 -25.04
N ASP A 395 10.22 8.65 -25.76
CA ASP A 395 11.49 9.12 -25.26
C ASP A 395 11.44 10.66 -25.11
N GLY A 396 11.75 11.14 -23.92
CA GLY A 396 11.58 12.55 -23.55
C GLY A 396 10.20 12.94 -23.10
N GLY A 397 9.25 11.98 -23.06
CA GLY A 397 7.87 12.18 -22.63
C GLY A 397 7.65 11.98 -21.12
N PHE A 398 6.38 11.91 -20.78
CA PHE A 398 5.93 11.58 -19.43
C PHE A 398 4.57 10.89 -19.51
N ALA A 399 4.21 10.17 -18.44
CA ALA A 399 2.87 9.65 -18.24
C ALA A 399 2.34 10.11 -16.88
N TRP A 400 1.03 10.35 -16.79
CA TRP A 400 0.42 10.75 -15.53
C TRP A 400 -0.99 10.20 -15.36
N ALA A 401 -1.42 10.05 -14.12
CA ALA A 401 -2.78 9.70 -13.75
C ALA A 401 -3.12 10.25 -12.36
N ASP A 402 -4.41 10.54 -12.16
CA ASP A 402 -4.95 10.80 -10.82
C ASP A 402 -5.33 9.47 -10.18
N LEU A 403 -4.78 9.19 -9.01
CA LEU A 403 -5.11 8.04 -8.18
C LEU A 403 -5.98 8.48 -7.00
N ASP A 404 -6.84 7.59 -6.54
CA ASP A 404 -7.53 7.76 -5.27
C ASP A 404 -6.96 6.73 -4.27
N LEU A 405 -6.16 7.17 -3.31
CA LEU A 405 -5.56 6.27 -2.32
C LEU A 405 -6.59 5.69 -1.34
N ASN A 406 -7.79 6.27 -1.26
CA ASN A 406 -8.90 5.73 -0.48
C ASN A 406 -9.81 4.80 -1.29
N GLU A 407 -9.56 4.66 -2.60
CA GLU A 407 -10.38 3.77 -3.42
C GLU A 407 -10.21 2.32 -2.98
N ARG A 408 -11.33 1.65 -2.79
CA ARG A 408 -11.41 0.21 -2.56
C ARG A 408 -11.78 -0.49 -3.85
N LYS A 409 -10.79 -1.06 -4.54
CA LYS A 409 -10.99 -1.77 -5.80
C LYS A 409 -11.26 -3.24 -5.52
N ARG A 410 -12.53 -3.59 -5.43
CA ARG A 410 -12.97 -4.95 -5.16
C ARG A 410 -12.85 -5.82 -6.40
N THR A 411 -12.21 -6.96 -6.26
CA THR A 411 -12.04 -7.96 -7.32
C THR A 411 -12.80 -9.23 -6.98
N PHE A 412 -13.23 -9.96 -8.00
CA PHE A 412 -13.89 -11.25 -7.80
C PHE A 412 -12.86 -12.31 -7.38
N TRP A 413 -13.08 -12.94 -6.24
CA TRP A 413 -12.16 -13.89 -5.63
C TRP A 413 -12.83 -15.22 -5.33
N LEU A 414 -12.16 -16.29 -5.64
CA LEU A 414 -12.61 -17.62 -5.24
C LEU A 414 -12.57 -17.82 -3.72
N SER A 415 -11.59 -17.21 -3.04
CA SER A 415 -11.38 -17.36 -1.60
C SER A 415 -12.40 -16.62 -0.73
N VAL A 416 -13.08 -15.60 -1.26
CA VAL A 416 -14.14 -14.88 -0.52
C VAL A 416 -15.55 -15.36 -0.91
N GLY A 417 -15.65 -16.47 -1.66
CA GLY A 417 -16.92 -17.05 -2.10
C GLY A 417 -17.45 -16.40 -3.38
N PRO A 418 -18.77 -16.34 -3.59
CA PRO A 418 -19.36 -15.85 -4.83
C PRO A 418 -19.32 -14.32 -4.98
N GLY A 419 -18.70 -13.60 -4.07
CA GLY A 419 -18.61 -12.14 -4.08
C GLY A 419 -17.27 -11.60 -4.55
N ALA A 420 -17.07 -10.32 -4.31
CA ALA A 420 -15.81 -9.62 -4.54
C ALA A 420 -15.24 -9.12 -3.21
N GLY A 421 -13.93 -9.05 -3.11
CA GLY A 421 -13.21 -8.53 -1.95
C GLY A 421 -12.17 -7.51 -2.33
N ASP A 422 -11.81 -6.65 -1.38
CA ASP A 422 -10.69 -5.72 -1.52
C ASP A 422 -9.38 -6.47 -1.22
N PRO A 423 -8.49 -6.64 -2.22
CA PRO A 423 -7.23 -7.35 -2.01
C PRO A 423 -6.25 -6.63 -1.08
N TYR A 424 -6.41 -5.33 -0.92
CA TYR A 424 -5.48 -4.48 -0.20
C TYR A 424 -5.23 -4.94 1.24
N GLU A 425 -6.27 -5.12 2.03
CA GLU A 425 -6.15 -5.63 3.40
C GLU A 425 -6.00 -7.15 3.43
N LEU A 426 -6.66 -7.85 2.51
CA LEU A 426 -6.64 -9.31 2.43
C LEU A 426 -5.21 -9.87 2.31
N TYR A 427 -4.37 -9.27 1.47
CA TYR A 427 -2.99 -9.75 1.30
C TYR A 427 -2.12 -9.58 2.54
N ILE A 428 -2.47 -8.62 3.39
CA ILE A 428 -1.81 -8.45 4.69
C ILE A 428 -2.37 -9.47 5.69
N ASP A 429 -3.69 -9.52 5.81
CA ASP A 429 -4.38 -10.27 6.85
C ASP A 429 -4.33 -11.80 6.65
N GLU A 430 -4.35 -12.26 5.41
CA GLU A 430 -4.32 -13.70 5.08
C GLU A 430 -2.89 -14.25 4.90
N SER A 431 -1.88 -13.39 4.82
CA SER A 431 -0.49 -13.84 4.72
C SER A 431 0.01 -14.37 6.06
N ARG A 432 0.89 -15.35 6.03
CA ARG A 432 1.43 -16.07 7.18
C ARG A 432 2.93 -15.80 7.34
N PRO A 433 3.36 -14.56 7.73
CA PRO A 433 4.77 -14.20 7.81
C PRO A 433 5.56 -15.05 8.80
N GLU A 434 4.91 -15.50 9.88
CA GLU A 434 5.50 -16.35 10.90
C GLU A 434 6.00 -17.69 10.34
N LEU A 435 5.49 -18.14 9.19
CA LEU A 435 5.99 -19.33 8.52
C LEU A 435 7.34 -19.08 7.83
N TYR A 436 7.56 -17.87 7.33
CA TYR A 436 8.82 -17.49 6.69
C TYR A 436 9.89 -17.19 7.72
N GLU A 437 9.55 -16.57 8.84
CA GLU A 437 10.48 -16.25 9.92
C GLU A 437 11.04 -17.50 10.62
N LYS A 438 10.23 -18.56 10.69
CA LYS A 438 10.63 -19.84 11.31
C LYS A 438 11.44 -20.76 10.42
N GLN A 439 11.51 -20.47 9.11
CA GLN A 439 12.19 -21.34 8.17
C GLN A 439 13.64 -20.88 7.93
N ASP A 440 14.58 -21.82 7.97
CA ASP A 440 15.90 -21.59 7.42
C ASP A 440 15.83 -21.67 5.89
N LEU A 441 15.67 -20.51 5.25
CA LEU A 441 15.55 -20.43 3.80
C LEU A 441 16.89 -20.54 3.06
N ARG A 442 17.99 -20.79 3.79
CA ARG A 442 19.28 -21.04 3.14
C ARG A 442 19.18 -22.32 2.30
N ARG A 443 19.70 -22.22 1.08
CA ARG A 443 19.73 -23.38 0.19
C ARG A 443 20.48 -24.53 0.87
N PRO A 444 19.89 -25.73 0.97
CA PRO A 444 20.62 -26.86 1.54
C PRO A 444 21.90 -27.08 0.72
N ARG A 445 23.00 -27.27 1.42
CA ARG A 445 24.28 -27.66 0.77
C ARG A 445 24.06 -29.04 0.16
N ARG A 446 24.21 -29.13 -1.15
CA ARG A 446 24.19 -30.41 -1.87
C ARG A 446 25.43 -31.21 -1.53
#